data_e41ab30fda3954dd9f0deede355a1d50
#
_entry.id   e41ab30fda3954dd9f0deede355a1d50
#
_cell.length_a   1.000
_cell.length_b   1.000
_cell.length_c   1.000
_cell.angle_alpha   90.00
_cell.angle_beta   90.00
_cell.angle_gamma   90.00
#
_symmetry.space_group_name_H-M   'P 1'
#
loop_
_entity.id
_entity.type
_entity.pdbx_description
1 polymer ?
#
loop_
_entity_poly.entity_id
_entity_poly.type
_entity_poly.pdbx_seq_one_letter_code
_entity_poly.pdbx_strand_id
1 'polypeptide(L)'
;MMISLTRNSDVPLRQQLAEQIVFLITTGQLRADEEMPSVRALARRVKVHHNTVSEAYQDLVRRKWLTRKPGSHLTVGTGSGASLHAPSNLDELINESILRAKEMGYSLQALRARVRERLMAQPPDHVLVVEQETGLREIIRQEVLEKVGRPVESCSWEQLLKEPGLVIGAQVFAPKHIVEDLKPLIPLHRPAVSITYSRADEQVETIRKLKKPSIIAAVSMSESLLQTARGLFAPAIGRKHVFQEILMPGNRSMRLNGVDLAFCDSLAMPLVSCKQKVHYRLIPADCLEYLVTSVELP
;
A
#
# COMPACT_ATOMS: atom_id res chain seq x y z
N MET A 1 22.38 11.43 -15.77
CA MET A 1 22.18 10.12 -15.12
C MET A 1 21.61 10.37 -13.71
N MET A 2 20.36 10.10 -13.48
CA MET A 2 19.71 10.12 -12.16
C MET A 2 19.61 8.68 -11.65
N ILE A 3 20.20 8.39 -10.48
CA ILE A 3 20.17 7.11 -9.80
C ILE A 3 19.68 7.37 -8.38
N SER A 4 18.66 6.65 -7.93
CA SER A 4 18.12 6.73 -6.57
C SER A 4 18.25 5.37 -5.88
N LEU A 5 18.90 5.32 -4.72
CA LEU A 5 19.12 4.08 -3.97
C LEU A 5 18.43 4.15 -2.62
N THR A 6 17.77 3.07 -2.25
CA THR A 6 17.03 2.95 -0.99
C THR A 6 17.77 2.00 -0.05
N ARG A 7 18.22 2.51 1.12
CA ARG A 7 19.00 1.72 2.09
C ARG A 7 18.17 0.69 2.86
N ASN A 8 16.88 0.95 3.04
CA ASN A 8 15.96 0.09 3.80
C ASN A 8 15.11 -0.79 2.85
N SER A 9 15.73 -1.39 1.83
CA SER A 9 15.09 -2.32 0.90
C SER A 9 15.70 -3.71 1.07
N ASP A 10 14.93 -4.75 0.83
CA ASP A 10 15.40 -6.15 0.79
C ASP A 10 16.40 -6.40 -0.34
N VAL A 11 16.47 -5.48 -1.32
CA VAL A 11 17.41 -5.56 -2.44
C VAL A 11 18.72 -4.87 -2.08
N PRO A 12 19.88 -5.57 -2.13
CA PRO A 12 21.19 -4.99 -1.83
C PRO A 12 21.51 -3.77 -2.71
N LEU A 13 22.14 -2.72 -2.14
CA LEU A 13 22.46 -1.48 -2.86
C LEU A 13 23.28 -1.69 -4.14
N ARG A 14 24.18 -2.69 -4.17
CA ARG A 14 24.95 -3.07 -5.37
C ARG A 14 24.03 -3.52 -6.51
N GLN A 15 23.01 -4.31 -6.18
CA GLN A 15 22.03 -4.81 -7.15
C GLN A 15 21.11 -3.70 -7.63
N GLN A 16 20.58 -2.86 -6.72
CA GLN A 16 19.80 -1.68 -7.10
C GLN A 16 20.58 -0.78 -8.07
N LEU A 17 21.88 -0.55 -7.80
CA LEU A 17 22.75 0.25 -8.65
C LEU A 17 22.94 -0.38 -10.03
N ALA A 18 23.23 -1.69 -10.09
CA ALA A 18 23.43 -2.40 -11.34
C ALA A 18 22.15 -2.33 -12.21
N GLU A 19 20.99 -2.65 -11.64
CA GLU A 19 19.73 -2.66 -12.38
C GLU A 19 19.31 -1.26 -12.86
N GLN A 20 19.56 -0.21 -12.07
CA GLN A 20 19.29 1.16 -12.53
C GLN A 20 20.20 1.58 -13.68
N ILE A 21 21.46 1.14 -13.70
CA ILE A 21 22.35 1.39 -14.84
C ILE A 21 21.85 0.62 -16.08
N VAL A 22 21.44 -0.65 -15.94
CA VAL A 22 20.83 -1.41 -17.03
C VAL A 22 19.60 -0.69 -17.56
N PHE A 23 18.72 -0.22 -16.67
CA PHE A 23 17.54 0.56 -17.05
C PHE A 23 17.89 1.82 -17.86
N LEU A 24 18.93 2.57 -17.45
CA LEU A 24 19.40 3.76 -18.18
C LEU A 24 19.94 3.41 -19.57
N ILE A 25 20.58 2.25 -19.71
CA ILE A 25 21.08 1.74 -21.01
C ILE A 25 19.89 1.31 -21.87
N THR A 26 18.96 0.52 -21.35
CA THR A 26 17.81 0.01 -22.10
C THR A 26 16.87 1.13 -22.57
N THR A 27 16.69 2.17 -21.76
CA THR A 27 15.89 3.34 -22.12
C THR A 27 16.61 4.32 -23.03
N GLY A 28 17.92 4.10 -23.29
CA GLY A 28 18.75 4.95 -24.17
C GLY A 28 19.22 6.26 -23.52
N GLN A 29 19.08 6.38 -22.20
CA GLN A 29 19.64 7.51 -21.43
C GLN A 29 21.16 7.40 -21.28
N LEU A 30 21.71 6.18 -21.35
CA LEU A 30 23.13 5.88 -21.56
C LEU A 30 23.28 5.22 -22.91
N ARG A 31 24.09 5.79 -23.78
CA ARG A 31 24.26 5.31 -25.15
C ARG A 31 25.40 4.28 -25.24
N ALA A 32 25.35 3.41 -26.23
CA ALA A 32 26.43 2.49 -26.52
C ALA A 32 27.76 3.28 -26.72
N ASP A 33 28.86 2.71 -26.24
CA ASP A 33 30.21 3.33 -26.18
C ASP A 33 30.35 4.59 -25.32
N GLU A 34 29.29 5.04 -24.64
CA GLU A 34 29.37 6.17 -23.69
C GLU A 34 30.25 5.79 -22.48
N GLU A 35 31.13 6.72 -22.06
CA GLU A 35 32.01 6.51 -20.92
C GLU A 35 31.25 6.56 -19.58
N MET A 36 31.47 5.54 -18.76
CA MET A 36 30.92 5.49 -17.40
C MET A 36 31.77 6.33 -16.45
N PRO A 37 31.14 6.99 -15.46
CA PRO A 37 31.86 7.67 -14.41
C PRO A 37 32.82 6.72 -13.67
N SER A 38 33.98 7.22 -13.21
CA SER A 38 34.88 6.41 -12.38
C SER A 38 34.15 5.92 -11.10
N VAL A 39 34.56 4.76 -10.58
CA VAL A 39 34.00 4.18 -9.35
C VAL A 39 33.90 5.21 -8.22
N ARG A 40 34.97 6.02 -8.02
CA ARG A 40 34.98 7.06 -6.98
C ARG A 40 34.02 8.21 -7.28
N ALA A 41 33.87 8.60 -8.55
CA ALA A 41 32.96 9.67 -8.95
C ALA A 41 31.51 9.25 -8.77
N LEU A 42 31.15 8.04 -9.19
CA LEU A 42 29.80 7.54 -9.02
C LEU A 42 29.46 7.30 -7.54
N ALA A 43 30.38 6.71 -6.76
CA ALA A 43 30.19 6.48 -5.32
C ALA A 43 29.85 7.76 -4.56
N ARG A 44 30.59 8.87 -4.84
CA ARG A 44 30.30 10.20 -4.26
C ARG A 44 28.92 10.72 -4.68
N ARG A 45 28.56 10.55 -5.94
CA ARG A 45 27.30 11.04 -6.51
C ARG A 45 26.09 10.35 -5.90
N VAL A 46 26.12 9.02 -5.74
CA VAL A 46 25.02 8.21 -5.20
C VAL A 46 25.13 7.95 -3.69
N LYS A 47 26.14 8.54 -3.03
CA LYS A 47 26.41 8.50 -1.57
C LYS A 47 26.51 7.06 -1.01
N VAL A 48 27.22 6.18 -1.71
CA VAL A 48 27.53 4.81 -1.27
C VAL A 48 29.03 4.57 -1.17
N HIS A 49 29.43 3.46 -0.55
CA HIS A 49 30.84 3.07 -0.50
C HIS A 49 31.35 2.69 -1.89
N HIS A 50 32.62 2.98 -2.18
CA HIS A 50 33.22 2.71 -3.48
C HIS A 50 33.23 1.22 -3.85
N ASN A 51 33.30 0.30 -2.87
CA ASN A 51 33.21 -1.14 -3.11
C ASN A 51 31.84 -1.52 -3.70
N THR A 52 30.73 -0.93 -3.23
CA THR A 52 29.38 -1.16 -3.78
C THR A 52 29.32 -0.84 -5.27
N VAL A 53 29.93 0.28 -5.69
CA VAL A 53 29.99 0.65 -7.10
C VAL A 53 30.92 -0.27 -7.88
N SER A 54 32.07 -0.64 -7.30
CA SER A 54 33.03 -1.56 -7.93
C SER A 54 32.40 -2.92 -8.21
N GLU A 55 31.69 -3.48 -7.24
CA GLU A 55 30.96 -4.76 -7.39
C GLU A 55 29.85 -4.67 -8.43
N ALA A 56 29.05 -3.59 -8.43
CA ALA A 56 28.03 -3.36 -9.43
C ALA A 56 28.61 -3.27 -10.85
N TYR A 57 29.71 -2.53 -11.02
CA TYR A 57 30.41 -2.44 -12.31
C TYR A 57 31.01 -3.76 -12.77
N GLN A 58 31.60 -4.55 -11.86
CA GLN A 58 32.11 -5.89 -12.19
C GLN A 58 30.98 -6.83 -12.63
N ASP A 59 29.83 -6.75 -11.98
CA ASP A 59 28.66 -7.51 -12.37
C ASP A 59 28.18 -7.12 -13.77
N LEU A 60 28.06 -5.82 -14.05
CA LEU A 60 27.66 -5.30 -15.35
C LEU A 60 28.65 -5.66 -16.46
N VAL A 61 29.96 -5.71 -16.18
CA VAL A 61 30.98 -6.19 -17.13
C VAL A 61 30.79 -7.69 -17.40
N ARG A 62 30.57 -8.50 -16.37
CA ARG A 62 30.31 -9.94 -16.52
C ARG A 62 29.06 -10.20 -17.34
N ARG A 63 28.01 -9.39 -17.13
CA ARG A 63 26.74 -9.44 -17.87
C ARG A 63 26.79 -8.75 -19.24
N LYS A 64 27.97 -8.26 -19.67
CA LYS A 64 28.24 -7.58 -20.96
C LYS A 64 27.48 -6.26 -21.17
N TRP A 65 26.91 -5.68 -20.13
CA TRP A 65 26.31 -4.34 -20.18
C TRP A 65 27.35 -3.24 -20.21
N LEU A 66 28.50 -3.48 -19.60
CA LEU A 66 29.67 -2.60 -19.67
C LEU A 66 30.86 -3.35 -20.28
N THR A 67 31.71 -2.62 -20.98
CA THR A 67 32.94 -3.15 -21.58
C THR A 67 34.15 -2.43 -20.97
N ARG A 68 35.20 -3.19 -20.64
CA ARG A 68 36.49 -2.65 -20.20
C ARG A 68 37.49 -2.74 -21.35
N LYS A 69 37.96 -1.60 -21.85
CA LYS A 69 39.08 -1.56 -22.78
C LYS A 69 40.38 -1.44 -21.98
N PRO A 70 41.47 -2.16 -22.28
CA PRO A 70 42.78 -2.03 -21.61
C PRO A 70 43.24 -0.57 -21.64
N GLY A 71 43.62 -0.02 -20.46
CA GLY A 71 44.08 1.37 -20.32
C GLY A 71 43.04 2.47 -20.45
N SER A 72 41.75 2.14 -20.53
CA SER A 72 40.64 3.07 -20.71
C SER A 72 39.58 2.97 -19.60
N HIS A 73 38.68 3.95 -19.58
CA HIS A 73 37.51 3.94 -18.71
C HIS A 73 36.52 2.81 -19.14
N LEU A 74 35.61 2.44 -18.21
CA LEU A 74 34.49 1.56 -18.55
C LEU A 74 33.55 2.29 -19.51
N THR A 75 33.12 1.61 -20.55
CA THR A 75 32.14 2.12 -21.50
C THR A 75 30.90 1.25 -21.52
N VAL A 76 29.77 1.85 -21.90
CA VAL A 76 28.53 1.09 -22.15
C VAL A 76 28.77 0.13 -23.31
N GLY A 77 28.45 -1.14 -23.09
CA GLY A 77 28.55 -2.16 -24.16
C GLY A 77 27.58 -1.88 -25.31
N THR A 78 27.87 -2.44 -26.48
CA THR A 78 27.02 -2.29 -27.69
C THR A 78 25.71 -3.04 -27.62
N GLY A 79 25.32 -3.48 -26.43
CA GLY A 79 23.95 -3.83 -26.06
C GLY A 79 23.33 -5.08 -26.69
N SER A 80 24.09 -6.02 -27.21
CA SER A 80 23.56 -7.37 -27.45
C SER A 80 23.76 -8.28 -26.23
N GLY A 81 23.48 -7.75 -25.04
CA GLY A 81 23.36 -8.51 -23.82
C GLY A 81 22.02 -9.25 -23.73
N ALA A 82 21.55 -9.80 -24.85
CA ALA A 82 20.51 -10.82 -24.81
C ALA A 82 21.12 -11.98 -24.03
N SER A 83 20.83 -11.99 -22.73
CA SER A 83 21.24 -13.04 -21.81
C SER A 83 20.70 -14.37 -22.37
N LEU A 84 21.61 -15.28 -22.72
CA LEU A 84 21.28 -16.70 -22.98
C LEU A 84 20.84 -17.42 -21.69
N HIS A 85 20.77 -16.69 -20.58
CA HIS A 85 20.30 -17.20 -19.30
C HIS A 85 18.90 -16.67 -19.02
N ALA A 86 18.05 -17.53 -18.52
CA ALA A 86 16.75 -17.09 -17.98
C ALA A 86 16.97 -16.03 -16.90
N PRO A 87 16.12 -14.97 -16.85
CA PRO A 87 16.26 -13.92 -15.85
C PRO A 87 16.19 -14.53 -14.46
N SER A 88 17.13 -14.15 -13.59
CA SER A 88 17.30 -14.71 -12.24
C SER A 88 16.46 -13.97 -11.18
N ASN A 89 15.96 -12.79 -11.54
CA ASN A 89 15.12 -11.95 -10.67
C ASN A 89 14.16 -11.09 -11.49
N LEU A 90 13.21 -10.45 -10.80
CA LEU A 90 12.17 -9.63 -11.41
C LEU A 90 12.74 -8.43 -12.19
N ASP A 91 13.77 -7.77 -11.66
CA ASP A 91 14.39 -6.61 -12.31
C ASP A 91 15.03 -6.99 -13.65
N GLU A 92 15.70 -8.15 -13.71
CA GLU A 92 16.25 -8.67 -14.97
C GLU A 92 15.15 -8.98 -15.98
N LEU A 93 14.05 -9.60 -15.55
CA LEU A 93 12.90 -9.89 -16.42
C LEU A 93 12.28 -8.60 -16.96
N ILE A 94 12.11 -7.58 -16.12
CA ILE A 94 11.57 -6.28 -16.53
C ILE A 94 12.51 -5.60 -17.54
N ASN A 95 13.81 -5.56 -17.25
CA ASN A 95 14.80 -4.95 -18.12
C ASN A 95 14.89 -5.66 -19.49
N GLU A 96 14.84 -6.99 -19.51
CA GLU A 96 14.79 -7.78 -20.73
C GLU A 96 13.52 -7.47 -21.55
N SER A 97 12.36 -7.38 -20.88
CA SER A 97 11.09 -7.05 -21.52
C SER A 97 11.12 -5.65 -22.17
N ILE A 98 11.71 -4.67 -21.46
CA ILE A 98 11.90 -3.31 -21.98
C ILE A 98 12.81 -3.31 -23.22
N LEU A 99 13.95 -4.02 -23.15
CA LEU A 99 14.88 -4.11 -24.26
C LEU A 99 14.24 -4.74 -25.50
N ARG A 100 13.59 -5.89 -25.34
CA ARG A 100 12.90 -6.59 -26.43
C ARG A 100 11.80 -5.75 -27.05
N ALA A 101 10.99 -5.05 -26.24
CA ALA A 101 9.96 -4.16 -26.76
C ALA A 101 10.57 -3.04 -27.62
N LYS A 102 11.71 -2.48 -27.20
CA LYS A 102 12.45 -1.46 -27.98
C LYS A 102 13.01 -2.02 -29.28
N GLU A 103 13.62 -3.21 -29.26
CA GLU A 103 14.14 -3.90 -30.46
C GLU A 103 13.04 -4.20 -31.47
N MET A 104 11.83 -4.51 -31.00
CA MET A 104 10.63 -4.70 -31.83
C MET A 104 9.98 -3.38 -32.29
N GLY A 105 10.55 -2.22 -31.96
CA GLY A 105 10.07 -0.91 -32.38
C GLY A 105 8.92 -0.33 -31.53
N TYR A 106 8.57 -0.94 -30.40
CA TYR A 106 7.52 -0.40 -29.52
C TYR A 106 8.07 0.72 -28.62
N SER A 107 7.23 1.73 -28.37
CA SER A 107 7.55 2.78 -27.40
C SER A 107 7.35 2.28 -25.95
N LEU A 108 8.05 2.91 -24.98
CA LEU A 108 7.84 2.64 -23.57
C LEU A 108 6.40 2.93 -23.13
N GLN A 109 5.74 3.92 -23.75
CA GLN A 109 4.34 4.23 -23.49
C GLN A 109 3.41 3.07 -23.93
N ALA A 110 3.66 2.49 -25.11
CA ALA A 110 2.90 1.35 -25.59
C ALA A 110 3.11 0.12 -24.68
N LEU A 111 4.35 -0.14 -24.29
CA LEU A 111 4.67 -1.23 -23.35
C LEU A 111 3.92 -1.04 -22.02
N ARG A 112 4.02 0.15 -21.40
CA ARG A 112 3.33 0.46 -20.15
C ARG A 112 1.83 0.26 -20.24
N ALA A 113 1.20 0.75 -21.32
CA ALA A 113 -0.23 0.62 -21.53
C ALA A 113 -0.66 -0.85 -21.63
N ARG A 114 0.11 -1.64 -22.39
CA ARG A 114 -0.20 -3.05 -22.60
C ARG A 114 0.04 -3.90 -21.36
N VAL A 115 1.12 -3.64 -20.60
CA VAL A 115 1.38 -4.31 -19.31
C VAL A 115 0.26 -3.99 -18.33
N ARG A 116 -0.13 -2.71 -18.19
CA ARG A 116 -1.25 -2.31 -17.34
C ARG A 116 -2.54 -3.05 -17.72
N GLU A 117 -2.89 -3.08 -19.00
CA GLU A 117 -4.09 -3.79 -19.51
C GLU A 117 -4.06 -5.27 -19.12
N ARG A 118 -2.91 -5.94 -19.27
CA ARG A 118 -2.76 -7.35 -18.92
C ARG A 118 -2.86 -7.60 -17.41
N LEU A 119 -2.23 -6.76 -16.60
CA LEU A 119 -2.31 -6.86 -15.14
C LEU A 119 -3.73 -6.58 -14.62
N MET A 120 -4.43 -5.61 -15.23
CA MET A 120 -5.82 -5.31 -14.88
C MET A 120 -6.80 -6.44 -15.26
N ALA A 121 -6.46 -7.26 -16.25
CA ALA A 121 -7.25 -8.42 -16.66
C ALA A 121 -7.03 -9.66 -15.79
N GLN A 122 -5.97 -9.69 -14.96
CA GLN A 122 -5.73 -10.82 -14.03
C GLN A 122 -6.69 -10.76 -12.84
N PRO A 123 -7.00 -11.91 -12.21
CA PRO A 123 -7.68 -11.93 -10.92
C PRO A 123 -6.93 -11.05 -9.88
N PRO A 124 -7.63 -10.45 -8.92
CA PRO A 124 -6.99 -9.63 -7.90
C PRO A 124 -6.09 -10.49 -7.00
N ASP A 125 -4.90 -10.01 -6.68
CA ASP A 125 -3.97 -10.65 -5.75
C ASP A 125 -3.98 -10.03 -4.35
N HIS A 126 -4.56 -8.82 -4.21
CA HIS A 126 -4.72 -8.12 -2.96
C HIS A 126 -6.02 -7.30 -2.92
N VAL A 127 -6.32 -6.77 -1.74
CA VAL A 127 -7.44 -5.84 -1.51
C VAL A 127 -6.86 -4.44 -1.29
N LEU A 128 -7.48 -3.44 -1.90
CA LEU A 128 -7.18 -2.02 -1.66
C LEU A 128 -8.38 -1.33 -1.00
N VAL A 129 -8.22 -0.90 0.26
CA VAL A 129 -9.20 -0.08 0.97
C VAL A 129 -8.94 1.40 0.65
N VAL A 130 -9.96 2.09 0.13
CA VAL A 130 -9.89 3.53 -0.17
C VAL A 130 -10.78 4.30 0.79
N GLU A 131 -10.17 5.09 1.69
CA GLU A 131 -10.86 5.94 2.66
C GLU A 131 -9.99 7.17 2.98
N GLN A 132 -10.62 8.33 3.05
CA GLN A 132 -9.89 9.61 3.22
C GLN A 132 -9.35 9.78 4.63
N GLU A 133 -10.16 9.52 5.65
CA GLU A 133 -9.78 9.71 7.04
C GLU A 133 -8.87 8.56 7.52
N THR A 134 -7.70 8.91 8.04
CA THR A 134 -6.65 7.92 8.36
C THR A 134 -7.09 6.90 9.43
N GLY A 135 -7.72 7.37 10.52
CA GLY A 135 -8.16 6.47 11.60
C GLY A 135 -9.23 5.50 11.11
N LEU A 136 -10.21 6.00 10.36
CA LEU A 136 -11.28 5.19 9.78
C LEU A 136 -10.74 4.17 8.78
N ARG A 137 -9.81 4.59 7.92
CA ARG A 137 -9.13 3.73 6.95
C ARG A 137 -8.40 2.57 7.61
N GLU A 138 -7.66 2.82 8.69
CA GLU A 138 -6.94 1.77 9.41
C GLU A 138 -7.88 0.80 10.14
N ILE A 139 -9.01 1.28 10.68
CA ILE A 139 -10.03 0.41 11.28
C ILE A 139 -10.62 -0.51 10.20
N ILE A 140 -11.03 0.05 9.06
CA ILE A 140 -11.56 -0.71 7.92
C ILE A 140 -10.54 -1.75 7.45
N ARG A 141 -9.28 -1.31 7.23
CA ARG A 141 -8.20 -2.20 6.79
C ARG A 141 -8.01 -3.38 7.75
N GLN A 142 -8.02 -3.11 9.06
CA GLN A 142 -7.88 -4.15 10.08
C GLN A 142 -9.05 -5.15 10.06
N GLU A 143 -10.29 -4.67 10.00
CA GLU A 143 -11.47 -5.54 9.99
C GLU A 143 -11.57 -6.40 8.73
N VAL A 144 -11.16 -5.84 7.57
CA VAL A 144 -11.07 -6.59 6.31
C VAL A 144 -9.94 -7.62 6.38
N LEU A 145 -8.76 -7.23 6.88
CA LEU A 145 -7.60 -8.13 7.02
C LEU A 145 -7.91 -9.36 7.88
N GLU A 146 -8.72 -9.21 8.95
CA GLU A 146 -9.12 -10.32 9.82
C GLU A 146 -9.95 -11.41 9.11
N LYS A 147 -10.56 -11.10 7.99
CA LYS A 147 -11.51 -11.98 7.29
C LYS A 147 -11.05 -12.41 5.90
N VAL A 148 -10.37 -11.52 5.19
CA VAL A 148 -9.90 -11.77 3.82
C VAL A 148 -8.52 -12.43 3.89
N GLY A 149 -8.38 -13.63 3.34
CA GLY A 149 -7.13 -14.40 3.31
C GLY A 149 -6.07 -13.90 2.32
N ARG A 150 -6.08 -12.60 1.98
CA ARG A 150 -5.16 -11.95 1.04
C ARG A 150 -4.57 -10.69 1.67
N PRO A 151 -3.44 -10.16 1.15
CA PRO A 151 -2.91 -8.88 1.58
C PRO A 151 -3.95 -7.76 1.46
N VAL A 152 -4.00 -6.87 2.45
CA VAL A 152 -4.90 -5.72 2.47
C VAL A 152 -4.07 -4.45 2.57
N GLU A 153 -4.07 -3.68 1.50
CA GLU A 153 -3.47 -2.36 1.43
C GLU A 153 -4.52 -1.27 1.64
N SER A 154 -4.10 -0.07 1.94
CA SER A 154 -5.02 1.05 2.09
C SER A 154 -4.40 2.35 1.58
N CYS A 155 -5.22 3.23 1.03
CA CYS A 155 -4.81 4.56 0.61
C CYS A 155 -5.91 5.60 0.82
N SER A 156 -5.53 6.88 0.86
CA SER A 156 -6.49 7.97 0.78
C SER A 156 -6.94 8.19 -0.66
N TRP A 157 -8.09 8.84 -0.84
CA TRP A 157 -8.55 9.27 -2.15
C TRP A 157 -7.52 10.17 -2.87
N GLU A 158 -6.91 11.11 -2.13
CA GLU A 158 -5.88 12.00 -2.68
C GLU A 158 -4.62 11.24 -3.13
N GLN A 159 -4.20 10.23 -2.37
CA GLN A 159 -3.08 9.38 -2.76
C GLN A 159 -3.42 8.60 -4.03
N LEU A 160 -4.61 8.02 -4.12
CA LEU A 160 -5.04 7.26 -5.30
C LEU A 160 -5.07 8.14 -6.57
N LEU A 161 -5.49 9.40 -6.46
CA LEU A 161 -5.45 10.33 -7.60
C LEU A 161 -4.02 10.64 -8.07
N LYS A 162 -3.05 10.69 -7.15
CA LYS A 162 -1.63 10.90 -7.47
C LYS A 162 -0.99 9.63 -8.05
N GLU A 163 -1.42 8.46 -7.57
CA GLU A 163 -0.87 7.15 -7.89
C GLU A 163 -1.96 6.19 -8.38
N PRO A 164 -2.54 6.40 -9.58
CA PRO A 164 -3.63 5.55 -10.09
C PRO A 164 -3.20 4.08 -10.33
N GLY A 165 -1.91 3.79 -10.25
CA GLY A 165 -1.36 2.44 -10.34
C GLY A 165 -1.74 1.54 -9.17
N LEU A 166 -2.10 2.09 -8.00
CA LEU A 166 -2.49 1.33 -6.80
C LEU A 166 -3.68 0.39 -7.01
N VAL A 167 -4.53 0.63 -8.02
CA VAL A 167 -5.66 -0.26 -8.34
C VAL A 167 -5.25 -1.49 -9.17
N ILE A 168 -4.01 -1.53 -9.67
CA ILE A 168 -3.55 -2.65 -10.50
C ILE A 168 -3.41 -3.90 -9.63
N GLY A 169 -4.09 -4.98 -9.99
CA GLY A 169 -4.12 -6.22 -9.20
C GLY A 169 -5.02 -6.17 -7.96
N ALA A 170 -5.63 -5.02 -7.63
CA ALA A 170 -6.45 -4.87 -6.44
C ALA A 170 -7.94 -5.15 -6.68
N GLN A 171 -8.60 -5.81 -5.73
CA GLN A 171 -10.03 -5.64 -5.52
C GLN A 171 -10.25 -4.43 -4.62
N VAL A 172 -10.92 -3.41 -5.14
CA VAL A 172 -11.09 -2.14 -4.42
C VAL A 172 -12.31 -2.19 -3.53
N PHE A 173 -12.14 -1.82 -2.26
CA PHE A 173 -13.19 -1.64 -1.26
C PHE A 173 -13.25 -0.18 -0.84
N ALA A 174 -14.44 0.40 -0.82
CA ALA A 174 -14.60 1.80 -0.46
C ALA A 174 -15.99 2.08 0.15
N PRO A 175 -16.15 3.15 0.96
CA PRO A 175 -17.45 3.62 1.37
C PRO A 175 -18.33 3.98 0.17
N LYS A 176 -19.64 3.80 0.30
CA LYS A 176 -20.60 3.98 -0.78
C LYS A 176 -20.48 5.31 -1.52
N HIS A 177 -20.17 6.39 -0.82
CA HIS A 177 -20.07 7.74 -1.40
C HIS A 177 -18.83 7.94 -2.29
N ILE A 178 -17.79 7.07 -2.17
CA ILE A 178 -16.56 7.12 -2.99
C ILE A 178 -16.65 6.18 -4.19
N VAL A 179 -17.46 5.12 -4.13
CA VAL A 179 -17.51 4.07 -5.16
C VAL A 179 -17.79 4.62 -6.58
N GLU A 180 -18.67 5.61 -6.70
CA GLU A 180 -18.97 6.22 -8.00
C GLU A 180 -17.76 6.95 -8.59
N ASP A 181 -17.00 7.66 -7.77
CA ASP A 181 -15.81 8.41 -8.20
C ASP A 181 -14.66 7.49 -8.61
N LEU A 182 -14.66 6.24 -8.12
CA LEU A 182 -13.67 5.22 -8.47
C LEU A 182 -13.86 4.62 -9.87
N LYS A 183 -15.06 4.67 -10.45
CA LYS A 183 -15.37 4.02 -11.74
C LYS A 183 -14.39 4.33 -12.87
N PRO A 184 -13.89 5.56 -13.06
CA PRO A 184 -12.93 5.85 -14.12
C PRO A 184 -11.54 5.24 -13.92
N LEU A 185 -11.21 4.83 -12.69
CA LEU A 185 -9.88 4.35 -12.32
C LEU A 185 -9.75 2.83 -12.33
N ILE A 186 -10.88 2.12 -12.22
CA ILE A 186 -10.96 0.66 -12.07
C ILE A 186 -11.56 -0.02 -13.30
N PRO A 187 -11.27 -1.32 -13.53
CA PRO A 187 -11.84 -2.04 -14.68
C PRO A 187 -13.34 -2.26 -14.49
N LEU A 188 -14.12 -2.17 -15.58
CA LEU A 188 -15.56 -2.39 -15.57
C LEU A 188 -15.96 -3.80 -15.10
N HIS A 189 -15.17 -4.80 -15.40
CA HIS A 189 -15.42 -6.20 -15.01
C HIS A 189 -15.08 -6.47 -13.54
N ARG A 190 -14.42 -5.53 -12.84
CA ARG A 190 -14.06 -5.63 -11.43
C ARG A 190 -14.38 -4.30 -10.72
N PRO A 191 -15.67 -4.01 -10.50
CA PRO A 191 -16.09 -2.77 -9.86
C PRO A 191 -15.64 -2.71 -8.40
N ALA A 192 -15.54 -1.48 -7.87
CA ALA A 192 -15.33 -1.31 -6.43
C ALA A 192 -16.53 -1.86 -5.65
N VAL A 193 -16.23 -2.53 -4.55
CA VAL A 193 -17.25 -3.07 -3.65
C VAL A 193 -17.51 -2.07 -2.54
N SER A 194 -18.79 -1.78 -2.31
CA SER A 194 -19.22 -0.83 -1.30
C SER A 194 -19.15 -1.41 0.11
N ILE A 195 -18.47 -0.68 1.01
CA ILE A 195 -18.50 -0.96 2.44
C ILE A 195 -19.70 -0.23 3.06
N THR A 196 -20.47 -0.95 3.85
CA THR A 196 -21.52 -0.38 4.71
C THR A 196 -21.06 -0.37 6.16
N TYR A 197 -21.54 0.58 6.95
CA TYR A 197 -21.17 0.71 8.35
C TYR A 197 -22.29 0.23 9.28
N SER A 198 -21.88 -0.29 10.44
CA SER A 198 -22.78 -0.74 11.50
C SER A 198 -23.60 0.43 12.06
N ARG A 199 -24.87 0.17 12.39
CA ARG A 199 -25.81 1.20 12.88
C ARG A 199 -25.68 1.51 14.37
N ALA A 200 -24.88 0.78 15.12
CA ALA A 200 -24.72 0.91 16.57
C ALA A 200 -26.02 0.66 17.40
N ASP A 201 -27.02 -0.02 16.85
CA ASP A 201 -28.28 -0.30 17.55
C ASP A 201 -28.06 -1.12 18.83
N GLU A 202 -27.17 -2.12 18.81
CA GLU A 202 -26.82 -2.95 19.96
C GLU A 202 -26.14 -2.14 21.08
N GLN A 203 -25.30 -1.17 20.71
CA GLN A 203 -24.61 -0.28 21.63
C GLN A 203 -25.62 0.66 22.30
N VAL A 204 -26.53 1.22 21.53
CA VAL A 204 -27.64 2.06 22.04
C VAL A 204 -28.51 1.27 23.02
N GLU A 205 -28.89 0.03 22.70
CA GLU A 205 -29.67 -0.83 23.58
C GLU A 205 -28.88 -1.20 24.86
N THR A 206 -27.58 -1.41 24.75
CA THR A 206 -26.69 -1.66 25.91
C THR A 206 -26.72 -0.47 26.88
N ILE A 207 -26.64 0.76 26.34
CA ILE A 207 -26.74 1.98 27.14
C ILE A 207 -28.12 2.08 27.85
N ARG A 208 -29.20 1.84 27.12
CA ARG A 208 -30.58 1.89 27.66
C ARG A 208 -30.82 0.93 28.80
N LYS A 209 -30.18 -0.24 28.80
CA LYS A 209 -30.27 -1.26 29.84
C LYS A 209 -29.52 -0.88 31.13
N LEU A 210 -28.69 0.13 31.14
CA LEU A 210 -27.98 0.58 32.36
C LEU A 210 -28.95 1.19 33.38
N LYS A 211 -29.06 0.54 34.53
CA LYS A 211 -30.00 0.99 35.60
C LYS A 211 -29.50 2.18 36.40
N LYS A 212 -28.16 2.32 36.54
CA LYS A 212 -27.52 3.38 37.38
C LYS A 212 -26.89 4.44 36.48
N PRO A 213 -26.77 5.70 36.98
CA PRO A 213 -25.93 6.69 36.32
C PRO A 213 -24.51 6.12 36.09
N SER A 214 -23.99 6.27 34.92
CA SER A 214 -22.72 5.65 34.49
C SER A 214 -21.92 6.60 33.60
N ILE A 215 -20.61 6.48 33.65
CA ILE A 215 -19.70 7.14 32.74
C ILE A 215 -19.43 6.18 31.58
N ILE A 216 -19.81 6.61 30.37
CA ILE A 216 -19.74 5.84 29.13
C ILE A 216 -18.73 6.49 28.24
N ALA A 217 -17.81 5.73 27.67
CA ALA A 217 -16.82 6.24 26.72
C ALA A 217 -16.99 5.59 25.34
N ALA A 218 -16.82 6.36 24.30
CA ALA A 218 -16.43 5.86 22.97
C ALA A 218 -14.93 6.05 22.80
N VAL A 219 -14.22 5.00 22.39
CA VAL A 219 -12.77 5.01 22.23
C VAL A 219 -12.42 4.57 20.81
N SER A 220 -11.74 5.43 20.08
CA SER A 220 -11.45 5.18 18.67
C SER A 220 -10.13 5.78 18.23
N MET A 221 -9.58 5.24 17.15
CA MET A 221 -8.49 5.84 16.36
C MET A 221 -9.00 6.86 15.35
N SER A 222 -10.33 6.94 15.14
CA SER A 222 -10.99 7.83 14.18
C SER A 222 -11.78 8.92 14.87
N GLU A 223 -11.46 10.18 14.55
CA GLU A 223 -12.20 11.33 15.06
C GLU A 223 -13.62 11.38 14.50
N SER A 224 -13.79 11.08 13.21
CA SER A 224 -15.10 11.05 12.57
C SER A 224 -16.02 9.97 13.15
N LEU A 225 -15.46 8.81 13.55
CA LEU A 225 -16.22 7.75 14.23
C LEU A 225 -16.68 8.21 15.62
N LEU A 226 -15.83 8.93 16.37
CA LEU A 226 -16.21 9.49 17.68
C LEU A 226 -17.33 10.51 17.57
N GLN A 227 -17.25 11.42 16.60
CA GLN A 227 -18.32 12.41 16.34
C GLN A 227 -19.63 11.72 15.96
N THR A 228 -19.57 10.67 15.14
CA THR A 228 -20.73 9.86 14.79
C THR A 228 -21.31 9.16 16.02
N ALA A 229 -20.48 8.55 16.86
CA ALA A 229 -20.88 7.89 18.11
C ALA A 229 -21.59 8.87 19.06
N ARG A 230 -21.11 10.11 19.19
CA ARG A 230 -21.78 11.15 19.98
C ARG A 230 -23.23 11.36 19.51
N GLY A 231 -23.43 11.53 18.20
CA GLY A 231 -24.76 11.70 17.64
C GLY A 231 -25.68 10.50 17.87
N LEU A 232 -25.18 9.29 17.64
CA LEU A 232 -25.96 8.06 17.77
C LEU A 232 -26.29 7.72 19.22
N PHE A 233 -25.41 7.98 20.18
CA PHE A 233 -25.59 7.64 21.58
C PHE A 233 -26.34 8.71 22.37
N ALA A 234 -26.38 9.96 21.91
CA ALA A 234 -27.00 11.08 22.62
C ALA A 234 -28.43 10.79 23.13
N PRO A 235 -29.35 10.18 22.37
CA PRO A 235 -30.70 9.88 22.87
C PRO A 235 -30.73 8.86 24.02
N ALA A 236 -29.76 7.89 24.03
CA ALA A 236 -29.69 6.87 25.07
C ALA A 236 -28.94 7.36 26.33
N ILE A 237 -27.95 8.24 26.15
CA ILE A 237 -27.23 8.89 27.24
C ILE A 237 -28.17 9.78 28.04
N GLY A 238 -28.94 10.65 27.40
CA GLY A 238 -29.90 11.57 28.00
C GLY A 238 -29.27 12.40 29.10
N ARG A 239 -30.02 12.61 30.21
CA ARG A 239 -29.54 13.32 31.42
C ARG A 239 -28.98 12.39 32.48
N LYS A 240 -29.07 11.07 32.28
CA LYS A 240 -28.75 10.06 33.27
C LYS A 240 -27.27 9.66 33.28
N HIS A 241 -26.65 9.64 32.13
CA HIS A 241 -25.29 9.16 31.91
C HIS A 241 -24.37 10.29 31.48
N VAL A 242 -23.06 10.12 31.70
CA VAL A 242 -22.02 11.02 31.18
C VAL A 242 -21.36 10.32 30.00
N PHE A 243 -21.19 11.05 28.87
CA PHE A 243 -20.49 10.53 27.68
C PHE A 243 -19.14 11.20 27.50
N GLN A 244 -18.13 10.38 27.20
CA GLN A 244 -16.77 10.81 26.92
C GLN A 244 -16.33 10.27 25.56
N GLU A 245 -15.68 11.11 24.78
CA GLU A 245 -15.00 10.75 23.54
C GLU A 245 -13.50 10.69 23.80
N ILE A 246 -12.88 9.58 23.44
CA ILE A 246 -11.47 9.35 23.67
C ILE A 246 -10.80 8.96 22.37
N LEU A 247 -10.09 9.92 21.77
CA LEU A 247 -9.24 9.66 20.62
C LEU A 247 -7.94 8.99 21.09
N MET A 248 -7.64 7.81 20.53
CA MET A 248 -6.44 7.07 20.88
C MET A 248 -5.19 7.70 20.24
N PRO A 249 -4.13 7.96 21.02
CA PRO A 249 -2.87 8.47 20.52
C PRO A 249 -1.99 7.35 19.89
N GLY A 250 -2.48 6.71 18.82
CA GLY A 250 -1.79 5.58 18.20
C GLY A 250 -1.86 4.27 19.01
N ASN A 251 -0.90 3.37 18.82
CA ASN A 251 -0.90 1.99 19.35
C ASN A 251 -0.45 1.91 20.84
N ARG A 252 -0.80 2.89 21.69
CA ARG A 252 -0.42 2.88 23.10
C ARG A 252 -1.56 2.33 23.94
N SER A 253 -1.24 1.37 24.83
CA SER A 253 -2.22 0.86 25.80
C SER A 253 -2.68 1.98 26.73
N MET A 254 -3.98 2.03 27.02
CA MET A 254 -4.62 3.03 27.86
C MET A 254 -5.49 2.37 28.92
N ARG A 255 -5.39 2.83 30.15
CA ARG A 255 -6.30 2.45 31.24
C ARG A 255 -7.28 3.59 31.51
N LEU A 256 -8.58 3.29 31.38
CA LEU A 256 -9.65 4.25 31.61
C LEU A 256 -10.15 4.13 33.07
N ASN A 257 -9.65 5.01 33.91
CA ASN A 257 -10.11 5.06 35.32
C ASN A 257 -11.42 5.85 35.41
N GLY A 258 -12.40 5.29 36.12
CA GLY A 258 -13.71 5.94 36.34
C GLY A 258 -14.72 5.72 35.18
N VAL A 259 -14.35 5.09 34.10
CA VAL A 259 -15.28 4.71 33.02
C VAL A 259 -15.95 3.38 33.37
N ASP A 260 -17.29 3.38 33.38
CA ASP A 260 -18.08 2.17 33.68
C ASP A 260 -18.23 1.26 32.46
N LEU A 261 -18.41 1.84 31.26
CA LEU A 261 -18.60 1.14 30.00
C LEU A 261 -17.86 1.87 28.88
N ALA A 262 -17.01 1.16 28.15
CA ALA A 262 -16.33 1.69 26.96
C ALA A 262 -16.74 0.92 25.71
N PHE A 263 -17.10 1.63 24.65
CA PHE A 263 -17.24 1.10 23.30
C PHE A 263 -15.96 1.37 22.54
N CYS A 264 -15.30 0.32 22.10
CA CYS A 264 -13.99 0.40 21.46
C CYS A 264 -14.09 -0.13 20.02
N ASP A 265 -13.50 0.59 19.06
CA ASP A 265 -13.30 0.06 17.71
C ASP A 265 -12.32 -1.12 17.70
N SER A 266 -12.13 -1.75 16.54
CA SER A 266 -11.31 -2.94 16.37
C SER A 266 -9.82 -2.71 16.69
N LEU A 267 -9.30 -1.50 16.53
CA LEU A 267 -7.92 -1.13 16.87
C LEU A 267 -7.77 -0.75 18.33
N ALA A 268 -8.75 -0.05 18.91
CA ALA A 268 -8.74 0.36 20.30
C ALA A 268 -9.03 -0.81 21.25
N MET A 269 -9.83 -1.79 20.85
CA MET A 269 -10.28 -2.90 21.68
C MET A 269 -9.16 -3.67 22.42
N PRO A 270 -8.04 -4.07 21.76
CA PRO A 270 -6.94 -4.75 22.46
C PRO A 270 -6.14 -3.83 23.38
N LEU A 271 -6.15 -2.52 23.15
CA LEU A 271 -5.29 -1.54 23.82
C LEU A 271 -5.93 -0.90 25.05
N VAL A 272 -7.26 -0.97 25.17
CA VAL A 272 -8.02 -0.33 26.25
C VAL A 272 -8.28 -1.31 27.38
N SER A 273 -8.06 -0.84 28.63
CA SER A 273 -8.42 -1.52 29.86
C SER A 273 -9.38 -0.64 30.68
N CYS A 274 -10.56 -1.15 30.96
CA CYS A 274 -11.58 -0.50 31.81
C CYS A 274 -12.46 -1.55 32.49
N LYS A 275 -13.46 -1.11 33.29
CA LYS A 275 -14.35 -1.99 34.04
C LYS A 275 -15.17 -2.92 33.13
N GLN A 276 -15.77 -2.37 32.09
CA GLN A 276 -16.51 -3.10 31.07
C GLN A 276 -16.20 -2.48 29.71
N LYS A 277 -15.83 -3.31 28.73
CA LYS A 277 -15.64 -2.87 27.36
C LYS A 277 -16.44 -3.73 26.40
N VAL A 278 -16.95 -3.08 25.36
CA VAL A 278 -17.72 -3.69 24.28
C VAL A 278 -17.05 -3.35 22.97
N HIS A 279 -16.82 -4.36 22.15
CA HIS A 279 -16.29 -4.18 20.83
C HIS A 279 -17.35 -3.58 19.90
N TYR A 280 -17.02 -2.50 19.23
CA TYR A 280 -17.80 -1.95 18.14
C TYR A 280 -17.11 -2.24 16.82
N ARG A 281 -17.63 -3.22 16.07
CA ARG A 281 -17.18 -3.46 14.70
C ARG A 281 -17.83 -2.43 13.76
N LEU A 282 -16.96 -1.76 12.99
CA LEU A 282 -17.39 -0.76 12.03
C LEU A 282 -18.14 -1.39 10.85
N ILE A 283 -17.67 -2.56 10.37
CA ILE A 283 -18.25 -3.26 9.24
C ILE A 283 -19.12 -4.40 9.77
N PRO A 284 -20.44 -4.45 9.41
CA PRO A 284 -21.31 -5.55 9.77
C PRO A 284 -20.83 -6.90 9.25
N ALA A 285 -21.19 -7.99 9.95
CA ALA A 285 -20.72 -9.33 9.62
C ALA A 285 -21.18 -9.78 8.20
N ASP A 286 -22.41 -9.49 7.81
CA ASP A 286 -22.98 -9.76 6.50
C ASP A 286 -22.24 -9.01 5.38
N CYS A 287 -21.87 -7.76 5.63
CA CYS A 287 -21.04 -6.99 4.71
C CYS A 287 -19.65 -7.61 4.57
N LEU A 288 -19.00 -8.00 5.69
CA LEU A 288 -17.68 -8.66 5.66
C LEU A 288 -17.73 -9.99 4.87
N GLU A 289 -18.76 -10.80 5.05
CA GLU A 289 -18.97 -12.05 4.27
C GLU A 289 -19.11 -11.75 2.78
N TYR A 290 -19.88 -10.74 2.42
CA TYR A 290 -19.99 -10.29 1.03
C TYR A 290 -18.64 -9.82 0.46
N LEU A 291 -17.85 -9.05 1.23
CA LEU A 291 -16.51 -8.62 0.82
C LEU A 291 -15.59 -9.81 0.57
N VAL A 292 -15.58 -10.83 1.45
CA VAL A 292 -14.80 -12.06 1.26
C VAL A 292 -15.20 -12.76 -0.04
N THR A 293 -16.49 -12.98 -0.24
CA THR A 293 -17.01 -13.64 -1.45
C THR A 293 -16.64 -12.89 -2.73
N SER A 294 -16.64 -11.54 -2.69
CA SER A 294 -16.28 -10.70 -3.84
C SER A 294 -14.80 -10.81 -4.26
N VAL A 295 -13.92 -11.24 -3.35
CA VAL A 295 -12.49 -11.46 -3.63
C VAL A 295 -12.20 -12.87 -4.13
N GLU A 296 -13.05 -13.85 -3.79
CA GLU A 296 -12.90 -15.26 -4.16
C GLU A 296 -13.46 -15.57 -5.55
N LEU A 297 -14.37 -14.73 -6.06
CA LEU A 297 -14.92 -14.90 -7.41
C LEU A 297 -13.82 -14.66 -8.47
N PRO A 298 -13.66 -15.59 -9.45
CA PRO A 298 -12.64 -15.51 -10.49
C PRO A 298 -12.85 -14.36 -11.47
#